data_bf04448346004443e2cc928f80d27100
#
_entry.id   bf04448346004443e2cc928f80d27100
#
_cell.length_a   1.000
_cell.length_b   1.000
_cell.length_c   1.000
_cell.angle_alpha   90.00
_cell.angle_beta   90.00
_cell.angle_gamma   90.00
#
_symmetry.space_group_name_H-M   'P 1'
#
loop_
_entity.id
_entity.type
_entity.pdbx_description
1 polymer ?
#
loop_
_entity_poly.entity_id
_entity_poly.type
_entity_poly.pdbx_seq_one_letter_code
_entity_poly.pdbx_strand_id
1 'polypeptide(L)'
;HYTLGEPLFDIPECQLRGITYAAQLRARIRLVILDKEASKPTVKEVRENEVYMGEIPLMTPSGSFVINGTERVIVSQLHRSPGVFFEHDRGKTHSSGKLLFSARIIPYRGSWLDFEFDPKDLLYFRIDRRRKMPVTILLKALGYNNEQILDIFYDKETFYLSSNGVQTDLVAGRLKGETAKVDILDKEGNVLVAKGKRITAKNIRDITNAGLTRLDVEPESLIGKALAADLIDPETGEVLASANDEITEELLAKFDIHGVKEITTLYINELDQGGYISSTLRTDETADQQAARVAIYRMMRPGEPPTEEAVEQLFNRLFFSEDSYDLSRVGRMKFNTRTYEQKLSEAQQNSWYGRLLNET
;
A
#
# COMPACT_ATOMS: atom_id res chain seq x y z
N HIS A 1 -30.88 -22.88 -12.31
CA HIS A 1 -31.26 -24.01 -11.48
C HIS A 1 -30.44 -25.22 -11.89
N TYR A 2 -29.90 -25.97 -10.92
CA TYR A 2 -29.11 -27.17 -11.16
C TYR A 2 -29.86 -28.40 -10.64
N THR A 3 -29.76 -29.49 -11.36
CA THR A 3 -30.28 -30.81 -10.98
C THR A 3 -29.19 -31.85 -11.08
N LEU A 4 -29.07 -32.68 -10.05
CA LEU A 4 -28.25 -33.86 -10.07
C LEU A 4 -29.15 -35.06 -10.39
N GLY A 5 -28.81 -35.83 -11.42
CA GLY A 5 -29.47 -37.07 -11.74
C GLY A 5 -29.08 -38.19 -10.77
N GLU A 6 -29.72 -39.33 -10.88
CA GLU A 6 -29.30 -40.52 -10.18
C GLU A 6 -28.04 -41.13 -10.83
N PRO A 7 -27.16 -41.77 -10.06
CA PRO A 7 -26.01 -42.49 -10.62
C PRO A 7 -26.49 -43.64 -11.48
N LEU A 8 -25.80 -43.86 -12.60
CA LEU A 8 -26.15 -44.95 -13.56
C LEU A 8 -25.87 -46.33 -13.02
N PHE A 9 -24.87 -46.47 -12.17
CA PHE A 9 -24.42 -47.72 -11.58
C PHE A 9 -24.19 -47.54 -10.08
N ASP A 10 -24.36 -48.60 -9.33
CA ASP A 10 -24.05 -48.64 -7.92
C ASP A 10 -22.52 -48.68 -7.65
N ILE A 11 -22.14 -48.57 -6.39
CA ILE A 11 -20.72 -48.50 -6.00
C ILE A 11 -19.97 -49.80 -6.37
N PRO A 12 -20.46 -51.03 -6.04
CA PRO A 12 -19.79 -52.26 -6.40
C PRO A 12 -19.62 -52.45 -7.90
N GLU A 13 -20.64 -52.07 -8.68
CA GLU A 13 -20.59 -52.18 -10.13
C GLU A 13 -19.59 -51.18 -10.75
N CYS A 14 -19.52 -49.96 -10.22
CA CYS A 14 -18.48 -48.99 -10.61
C CYS A 14 -17.06 -49.51 -10.35
N GLN A 15 -16.85 -50.16 -9.23
CA GLN A 15 -15.55 -50.77 -8.90
C GLN A 15 -15.22 -51.93 -9.84
N LEU A 16 -16.20 -52.81 -10.12
CA LEU A 16 -16.01 -53.93 -11.01
C LEU A 16 -15.72 -53.53 -12.47
N ARG A 17 -16.43 -52.50 -12.93
CA ARG A 17 -16.30 -52.01 -14.31
C ARG A 17 -15.12 -51.03 -14.50
N GLY A 18 -14.48 -50.60 -13.45
CA GLY A 18 -13.39 -49.60 -13.51
C GLY A 18 -13.87 -48.17 -13.90
N ILE A 19 -15.09 -47.80 -13.53
CA ILE A 19 -15.69 -46.52 -13.84
C ILE A 19 -15.87 -45.68 -12.58
N THR A 20 -16.17 -44.37 -12.76
CA THR A 20 -16.35 -43.44 -11.67
C THR A 20 -17.82 -43.45 -11.18
N TYR A 21 -18.02 -43.55 -9.86
CA TYR A 21 -19.33 -43.39 -9.25
C TYR A 21 -19.71 -41.88 -9.25
N ALA A 22 -20.56 -41.50 -10.20
CA ALA A 22 -20.89 -40.10 -10.48
C ALA A 22 -22.37 -39.93 -10.83
N ALA A 23 -22.87 -38.74 -10.61
CA ALA A 23 -24.21 -38.30 -11.03
C ALA A 23 -24.09 -37.25 -12.16
N GLN A 24 -25.08 -37.29 -13.07
CA GLN A 24 -25.16 -36.32 -14.15
C GLN A 24 -25.60 -34.95 -13.60
N LEU A 25 -24.81 -33.91 -13.87
CA LEU A 25 -25.16 -32.56 -13.60
C LEU A 25 -25.90 -31.96 -14.79
N ARG A 26 -27.09 -31.42 -14.55
CA ARG A 26 -27.88 -30.72 -15.56
C ARG A 26 -28.20 -29.31 -15.06
N ALA A 27 -28.14 -28.35 -15.96
CA ALA A 27 -28.51 -26.95 -15.67
C ALA A 27 -29.76 -26.57 -16.49
N ARG A 28 -30.80 -26.06 -15.82
CA ARG A 28 -31.91 -25.42 -16.48
C ARG A 28 -31.54 -23.98 -16.76
N ILE A 29 -31.35 -23.67 -18.04
CA ILE A 29 -30.91 -22.36 -18.54
C ILE A 29 -32.10 -21.69 -19.20
N ARG A 30 -32.31 -20.40 -18.87
CA ARG A 30 -33.27 -19.53 -19.51
C ARG A 30 -32.49 -18.53 -20.37
N LEU A 31 -32.71 -18.59 -21.67
CA LEU A 31 -32.22 -17.62 -22.65
C LEU A 31 -33.29 -16.58 -22.91
N VAL A 32 -33.02 -15.34 -22.59
CA VAL A 32 -33.92 -14.20 -22.89
C VAL A 32 -33.32 -13.43 -24.06
N ILE A 33 -34.04 -13.45 -25.18
CA ILE A 33 -33.67 -12.70 -26.38
C ILE A 33 -34.34 -11.33 -26.30
N LEU A 34 -33.49 -10.30 -26.25
CA LEU A 34 -33.95 -8.90 -26.20
C LEU A 34 -33.95 -8.29 -27.59
N ASP A 35 -34.98 -7.52 -27.89
CA ASP A 35 -35.04 -6.68 -29.09
C ASP A 35 -34.24 -5.40 -28.83
N LYS A 36 -33.16 -5.22 -29.59
CA LYS A 36 -32.27 -4.04 -29.48
C LYS A 36 -32.76 -2.86 -30.33
N GLU A 37 -33.69 -3.06 -31.24
CA GLU A 37 -34.20 -2.01 -32.13
C GLU A 37 -35.31 -1.17 -31.49
N ALA A 38 -35.90 -1.66 -30.40
CA ALA A 38 -36.88 -0.91 -29.62
C ALA A 38 -36.18 0.14 -28.73
N SER A 39 -36.82 1.29 -28.54
CA SER A 39 -36.35 2.39 -27.69
C SER A 39 -36.14 2.02 -26.20
N LYS A 40 -36.70 0.91 -25.78
CA LYS A 40 -36.42 0.21 -24.51
C LYS A 40 -36.24 -1.27 -24.83
N PRO A 41 -35.26 -1.95 -24.21
CA PRO A 41 -35.03 -3.37 -24.44
C PRO A 41 -36.28 -4.15 -24.01
N THR A 42 -37.02 -4.64 -25.01
CA THR A 42 -38.21 -5.50 -24.81
C THR A 42 -37.81 -6.95 -25.03
N VAL A 43 -38.44 -7.84 -24.28
CA VAL A 43 -38.19 -9.29 -24.41
C VAL A 43 -38.90 -9.78 -25.68
N LYS A 44 -38.11 -10.25 -26.66
CA LYS A 44 -38.63 -10.81 -27.92
C LYS A 44 -39.03 -12.27 -27.74
N GLU A 45 -38.24 -13.04 -27.05
CA GLU A 45 -38.45 -14.47 -26.85
C GLU A 45 -37.77 -14.96 -25.58
N VAL A 46 -38.37 -15.94 -24.90
CA VAL A 46 -37.75 -16.65 -23.76
C VAL A 46 -37.73 -18.13 -24.10
N ARG A 47 -36.55 -18.73 -24.10
CA ARG A 47 -36.35 -20.17 -24.27
C ARG A 47 -35.77 -20.74 -23.00
N GLU A 48 -36.38 -21.81 -22.51
CA GLU A 48 -35.85 -22.60 -21.39
C GLU A 48 -35.46 -23.99 -21.89
N ASN A 49 -34.28 -24.44 -21.51
CA ASN A 49 -33.83 -25.78 -21.84
C ASN A 49 -32.99 -26.36 -20.73
N GLU A 50 -32.97 -27.68 -20.60
CA GLU A 50 -32.13 -28.39 -19.66
C GLU A 50 -30.91 -28.90 -20.40
N VAL A 51 -29.73 -28.41 -19.98
CA VAL A 51 -28.45 -28.67 -20.63
C VAL A 51 -27.62 -29.57 -19.73
N TYR A 52 -27.09 -30.64 -20.32
CA TYR A 52 -26.12 -31.50 -19.67
C TYR A 52 -24.77 -30.78 -19.52
N MET A 53 -24.27 -30.71 -18.29
CA MET A 53 -23.02 -30.02 -17.95
C MET A 53 -21.84 -30.94 -17.70
N GLY A 54 -22.08 -32.25 -17.57
CA GLY A 54 -21.05 -33.22 -17.22
C GLY A 54 -21.46 -34.10 -16.05
N GLU A 55 -20.50 -34.81 -15.49
CA GLU A 55 -20.71 -35.67 -14.33
C GLU A 55 -19.93 -35.18 -13.13
N ILE A 56 -20.54 -35.33 -11.94
CA ILE A 56 -19.90 -34.98 -10.65
C ILE A 56 -19.73 -36.28 -9.88
N PRO A 57 -18.50 -36.64 -9.45
CA PRO A 57 -18.28 -37.77 -8.56
C PRO A 57 -19.07 -37.64 -7.27
N LEU A 58 -19.73 -38.68 -6.85
CA LEU A 58 -20.49 -38.73 -5.61
C LEU A 58 -19.67 -39.36 -4.49
N MET A 59 -19.86 -38.80 -3.27
CA MET A 59 -19.30 -39.38 -2.06
C MET A 59 -20.07 -40.62 -1.65
N THR A 60 -19.36 -41.68 -1.31
CA THR A 60 -19.95 -42.89 -0.73
C THR A 60 -20.35 -42.68 0.72
N PRO A 61 -21.19 -43.56 1.32
CA PRO A 61 -21.53 -43.50 2.71
C PRO A 61 -20.34 -43.55 3.70
N SER A 62 -19.22 -44.17 3.27
CA SER A 62 -17.96 -44.23 4.04
C SER A 62 -17.10 -42.95 3.93
N GLY A 63 -17.51 -41.96 3.14
CA GLY A 63 -16.74 -40.71 2.96
C GLY A 63 -15.63 -40.82 1.91
N SER A 64 -15.65 -41.85 1.10
CA SER A 64 -14.72 -42.05 -0.03
C SER A 64 -15.36 -41.70 -1.38
N PHE A 65 -14.56 -41.72 -2.45
CA PHE A 65 -14.99 -41.57 -3.83
C PHE A 65 -14.49 -42.76 -4.64
N VAL A 66 -15.29 -43.24 -5.54
CA VAL A 66 -14.84 -44.29 -6.51
C VAL A 66 -14.51 -43.60 -7.82
N ILE A 67 -13.23 -43.51 -8.15
CA ILE A 67 -12.72 -42.86 -9.36
C ILE A 67 -12.02 -43.95 -10.22
N ASN A 68 -12.53 -44.16 -11.43
CA ASN A 68 -12.04 -45.21 -12.34
C ASN A 68 -11.94 -46.56 -11.65
N GLY A 69 -12.95 -46.92 -10.85
CA GLY A 69 -13.01 -48.17 -10.12
C GLY A 69 -12.16 -48.24 -8.86
N THR A 70 -11.33 -47.25 -8.59
CA THR A 70 -10.47 -47.20 -7.40
C THR A 70 -11.09 -46.34 -6.32
N GLU A 71 -11.21 -46.85 -5.10
CA GLU A 71 -11.68 -46.07 -3.95
C GLU A 71 -10.60 -45.09 -3.49
N ARG A 72 -10.97 -43.81 -3.38
CA ARG A 72 -10.09 -42.70 -3.01
C ARG A 72 -10.72 -41.83 -1.94
N VAL A 73 -9.90 -41.18 -1.13
CA VAL A 73 -10.32 -40.21 -0.14
C VAL A 73 -9.62 -38.90 -0.38
N ILE A 74 -10.31 -37.82 -0.04
CA ILE A 74 -9.73 -36.47 -0.08
C ILE A 74 -8.96 -36.28 1.22
N VAL A 75 -7.66 -35.96 1.11
CA VAL A 75 -6.82 -35.59 2.26
C VAL A 75 -6.70 -34.09 2.37
N SER A 76 -6.73 -33.61 3.61
CA SER A 76 -6.49 -32.18 3.89
C SER A 76 -5.06 -31.81 3.49
N GLN A 77 -4.94 -30.73 2.74
CA GLN A 77 -3.65 -30.20 2.33
C GLN A 77 -3.25 -29.03 3.24
N LEU A 78 -2.03 -29.09 3.76
CA LEU A 78 -1.46 -28.00 4.54
C LEU A 78 -1.10 -26.85 3.60
N HIS A 79 -1.51 -25.64 3.94
CA HIS A 79 -1.17 -24.42 3.22
C HIS A 79 -0.81 -23.28 4.18
N ARG A 80 -0.19 -22.23 3.67
CA ARG A 80 0.06 -21.03 4.48
C ARG A 80 -1.27 -20.38 4.88
N SER A 81 -1.38 -20.01 6.17
CA SER A 81 -2.57 -19.32 6.65
C SER A 81 -2.71 -17.96 5.98
N PRO A 82 -3.94 -17.51 5.68
CA PRO A 82 -4.17 -16.13 5.29
C PRO A 82 -3.69 -15.15 6.39
N GLY A 83 -3.28 -13.96 5.98
CA GLY A 83 -2.82 -12.91 6.89
C GLY A 83 -1.62 -12.15 6.33
N VAL A 84 -0.92 -11.42 7.22
CA VAL A 84 0.31 -10.71 6.89
C VAL A 84 1.52 -11.37 7.53
N PHE A 85 2.62 -11.43 6.78
CA PHE A 85 3.90 -11.99 7.20
C PHE A 85 4.98 -10.94 7.01
N PHE A 86 5.77 -10.68 8.06
CA PHE A 86 6.94 -9.82 8.01
C PHE A 86 8.17 -10.71 8.08
N GLU A 87 9.07 -10.54 7.14
CA GLU A 87 10.28 -11.36 7.00
C GLU A 87 11.49 -10.44 6.69
N HIS A 88 12.69 -10.97 6.80
CA HIS A 88 13.92 -10.35 6.31
C HIS A 88 14.88 -11.42 5.77
N ASP A 89 15.77 -11.03 4.88
CA ASP A 89 16.71 -11.92 4.18
C ASP A 89 17.90 -12.38 5.02
N ARG A 90 18.04 -11.90 6.25
CA ARG A 90 19.20 -12.11 7.16
C ARG A 90 20.53 -11.61 6.58
N GLY A 91 20.47 -10.58 5.71
CA GLY A 91 21.67 -10.02 5.07
C GLY A 91 22.34 -10.91 4.02
N LYS A 92 21.64 -11.93 3.51
CA LYS A 92 22.21 -12.90 2.56
C LYS A 92 22.11 -12.47 1.10
N THR A 93 21.16 -11.60 0.78
CA THR A 93 20.83 -11.24 -0.61
C THR A 93 21.84 -10.26 -1.20
N HIS A 94 22.39 -9.36 -0.39
CA HIS A 94 23.32 -8.34 -0.86
C HIS A 94 24.67 -8.44 -0.14
N SER A 95 25.77 -8.16 -0.86
CA SER A 95 27.14 -8.27 -0.38
C SER A 95 27.47 -7.36 0.83
N SER A 96 26.72 -6.27 1.00
CA SER A 96 26.88 -5.36 2.16
C SER A 96 26.41 -5.95 3.49
N GLY A 97 25.74 -7.10 3.50
CA GLY A 97 25.15 -7.69 4.71
C GLY A 97 23.93 -6.92 5.25
N LYS A 98 23.41 -5.92 4.51
CA LYS A 98 22.24 -5.14 4.89
C LYS A 98 21.00 -6.02 4.99
N LEU A 99 20.23 -5.85 6.05
CA LEU A 99 18.95 -6.53 6.22
C LEU A 99 17.92 -5.92 5.27
N LEU A 100 17.39 -6.74 4.36
CA LEU A 100 16.31 -6.34 3.48
C LEU A 100 14.99 -6.89 4.05
N PHE A 101 14.16 -5.97 4.49
CA PHE A 101 12.85 -6.30 5.05
C PHE A 101 11.82 -6.49 3.95
N SER A 102 10.89 -7.40 4.20
CA SER A 102 9.76 -7.66 3.31
C SER A 102 8.49 -7.94 4.10
N ALA A 103 7.36 -7.64 3.49
CA ALA A 103 6.06 -7.99 4.01
C ALA A 103 5.23 -8.68 2.91
N ARG A 104 4.45 -9.68 3.29
CA ARG A 104 3.60 -10.42 2.37
C ARG A 104 2.20 -10.53 2.90
N ILE A 105 1.22 -10.10 2.11
CA ILE A 105 -0.20 -10.27 2.38
C ILE A 105 -0.68 -11.48 1.59
N ILE A 106 -1.17 -12.49 2.30
CA ILE A 106 -1.72 -13.70 1.73
C ILE A 106 -3.22 -13.73 2.02
N PRO A 107 -4.09 -13.57 1.01
CA PRO A 107 -5.53 -13.73 1.17
C PRO A 107 -5.90 -15.22 1.24
N TYR A 108 -7.12 -15.52 1.70
CA TYR A 108 -7.70 -16.85 1.57
C TYR A 108 -7.98 -17.17 0.09
N ARG A 109 -8.52 -16.19 -0.63
CA ARG A 109 -8.76 -16.22 -2.08
C ARG A 109 -8.35 -14.87 -2.67
N GLY A 110 -7.57 -14.89 -3.74
CA GLY A 110 -7.15 -13.69 -4.45
C GLY A 110 -5.64 -13.61 -4.65
N SER A 111 -5.20 -12.48 -5.17
CA SER A 111 -3.81 -12.21 -5.50
C SER A 111 -2.97 -11.93 -4.26
N TRP A 112 -1.76 -12.47 -4.24
CA TRP A 112 -0.77 -12.17 -3.20
C TRP A 112 -0.17 -10.80 -3.43
N LEU A 113 0.08 -10.06 -2.36
CA LEU A 113 0.72 -8.77 -2.40
C LEU A 113 1.99 -8.81 -1.55
N ASP A 114 3.13 -8.65 -2.20
CA ASP A 114 4.44 -8.64 -1.57
C ASP A 114 5.00 -7.22 -1.58
N PHE A 115 5.59 -6.79 -0.46
CA PHE A 115 6.37 -5.57 -0.33
C PHE A 115 7.81 -5.92 -0.03
N GLU A 116 8.76 -5.29 -0.68
CA GLU A 116 10.18 -5.57 -0.49
C GLU A 116 11.02 -4.30 -0.56
N PHE A 117 11.96 -4.16 0.38
CA PHE A 117 13.01 -3.15 0.28
C PHE A 117 14.14 -3.65 -0.61
N ASP A 118 14.70 -2.76 -1.40
CA ASP A 118 15.92 -3.03 -2.15
C ASP A 118 17.17 -2.54 -1.36
N PRO A 119 18.40 -2.89 -1.80
CA PRO A 119 19.62 -2.41 -1.15
C PRO A 119 19.80 -0.88 -1.15
N LYS A 120 19.08 -0.17 -2.02
CA LYS A 120 19.07 1.31 -2.11
C LYS A 120 18.01 1.96 -1.23
N ASP A 121 17.34 1.19 -0.36
CA ASP A 121 16.27 1.64 0.51
C ASP A 121 14.99 2.09 -0.22
N LEU A 122 14.79 1.63 -1.45
CA LEU A 122 13.57 1.86 -2.19
C LEU A 122 12.56 0.75 -1.87
N LEU A 123 11.30 1.13 -1.68
CA LEU A 123 10.23 0.18 -1.38
C LEU A 123 9.44 -0.17 -2.65
N TYR A 124 9.39 -1.45 -2.95
CA TYR A 124 8.70 -2.01 -4.09
C TYR A 124 7.54 -2.91 -3.66
N PHE A 125 6.58 -3.10 -4.56
CA PHE A 125 5.55 -4.11 -4.41
C PHE A 125 5.51 -5.06 -5.61
N ARG A 126 4.95 -6.25 -5.40
CA ARG A 126 4.65 -7.26 -6.42
C ARG A 126 3.26 -7.81 -6.22
N ILE A 127 2.56 -8.06 -7.30
CA ILE A 127 1.30 -8.79 -7.32
C ILE A 127 1.59 -10.17 -7.93
N ASP A 128 1.21 -11.24 -7.23
CA ASP A 128 1.39 -12.63 -7.68
C ASP A 128 2.80 -12.94 -8.20
N ARG A 129 3.84 -12.42 -7.50
CA ARG A 129 5.26 -12.59 -7.86
C ARG A 129 5.65 -12.04 -9.23
N ARG A 130 4.83 -11.18 -9.82
CA ARG A 130 5.18 -10.51 -11.08
C ARG A 130 6.31 -9.48 -10.89
N ARG A 131 6.64 -8.73 -11.95
CA ARG A 131 7.67 -7.70 -11.91
C ARG A 131 7.39 -6.71 -10.76
N LYS A 132 8.43 -6.35 -10.02
CA LYS A 132 8.34 -5.35 -8.96
C LYS A 132 8.13 -3.95 -9.52
N MET A 133 7.36 -3.14 -8.81
CA MET A 133 7.08 -1.74 -9.10
C MET A 133 7.23 -0.91 -7.84
N PRO A 134 7.59 0.40 -7.93
CA PRO A 134 7.59 1.30 -6.77
C PRO A 134 6.25 1.28 -6.04
N VAL A 135 6.27 1.21 -4.70
CA VAL A 135 5.03 1.14 -3.91
C VAL A 135 4.14 2.36 -4.09
N THR A 136 4.72 3.50 -4.43
CA THR A 136 4.00 4.76 -4.69
C THR A 136 3.01 4.64 -5.85
N ILE A 137 3.30 3.80 -6.84
CA ILE A 137 2.35 3.48 -7.93
C ILE A 137 1.08 2.83 -7.38
N LEU A 138 1.22 1.91 -6.40
CA LEU A 138 0.05 1.30 -5.76
C LEU A 138 -0.75 2.33 -4.97
N LEU A 139 -0.07 3.20 -4.21
CA LEU A 139 -0.72 4.25 -3.43
C LEU A 139 -1.44 5.27 -4.33
N LYS A 140 -0.82 5.68 -5.44
CA LYS A 140 -1.48 6.55 -6.44
C LYS A 140 -2.67 5.85 -7.09
N ALA A 141 -2.56 4.56 -7.43
CA ALA A 141 -3.67 3.78 -7.99
C ALA A 141 -4.87 3.69 -7.03
N LEU A 142 -4.62 3.71 -5.70
CA LEU A 142 -5.64 3.79 -4.64
C LEU A 142 -6.27 5.19 -4.52
N GLY A 143 -5.69 6.22 -5.16
CA GLY A 143 -6.23 7.58 -5.20
C GLY A 143 -5.48 8.61 -4.37
N TYR A 144 -4.33 8.27 -3.79
CA TYR A 144 -3.51 9.25 -3.05
C TYR A 144 -2.63 10.06 -4.01
N ASN A 145 -2.57 11.36 -3.81
CA ASN A 145 -1.61 12.23 -4.49
C ASN A 145 -0.25 12.26 -3.75
N ASN A 146 0.75 12.90 -4.34
CA ASN A 146 2.10 12.97 -3.77
C ASN A 146 2.11 13.56 -2.36
N GLU A 147 1.43 14.67 -2.14
CA GLU A 147 1.35 15.33 -0.83
C GLU A 147 0.70 14.44 0.22
N GLN A 148 -0.41 13.78 -0.13
CA GLN A 148 -1.11 12.87 0.76
C GLN A 148 -0.26 11.66 1.13
N ILE A 149 0.51 11.12 0.17
CA ILE A 149 1.45 10.03 0.43
C ILE A 149 2.51 10.50 1.44
N LEU A 150 3.11 11.67 1.23
CA LEU A 150 4.12 12.20 2.13
C LEU A 150 3.55 12.50 3.53
N ASP A 151 2.34 13.03 3.60
CA ASP A 151 1.64 13.36 4.86
C ASP A 151 1.32 12.11 5.71
N ILE A 152 1.08 10.97 5.06
CA ILE A 152 0.84 9.69 5.74
C ILE A 152 2.09 9.13 6.40
N PHE A 153 3.25 9.25 5.72
CA PHE A 153 4.47 8.58 6.15
C PHE A 153 5.43 9.43 6.94
N TYR A 154 5.31 10.78 6.84
CA TYR A 154 6.26 11.70 7.45
C TYR A 154 5.58 12.74 8.32
N ASP A 155 6.21 13.05 9.42
CA ASP A 155 5.95 14.27 10.15
C ASP A 155 6.48 15.46 9.35
N LYS A 156 5.88 16.63 9.57
CA LYS A 156 6.30 17.89 8.95
C LYS A 156 7.17 18.70 9.89
N GLU A 157 8.04 19.49 9.30
CA GLU A 157 8.86 20.49 9.97
C GLU A 157 8.71 21.81 9.22
N THR A 158 8.31 22.87 9.94
CA THR A 158 8.07 24.19 9.35
C THR A 158 9.26 25.10 9.61
N PHE A 159 9.72 25.78 8.58
CA PHE A 159 10.78 26.78 8.63
C PHE A 159 10.22 28.14 8.25
N TYR A 160 10.55 29.13 9.07
CA TYR A 160 10.15 30.51 8.88
C TYR A 160 11.37 31.29 8.38
N LEU A 161 11.24 31.84 7.17
CA LEU A 161 12.27 32.66 6.53
C LEU A 161 12.05 34.13 6.89
N SER A 162 13.07 34.78 7.40
CA SER A 162 13.03 36.22 7.71
C SER A 162 14.36 36.88 7.33
N SER A 163 14.36 38.19 7.23
CA SER A 163 15.58 38.99 7.01
C SER A 163 16.66 38.79 8.09
N ASN A 164 16.28 38.27 9.25
CA ASN A 164 17.18 38.04 10.39
C ASN A 164 17.70 36.58 10.46
N GLY A 165 17.27 35.71 9.55
CA GLY A 165 17.65 34.32 9.52
C GLY A 165 16.48 33.36 9.38
N VAL A 166 16.74 32.07 9.58
CA VAL A 166 15.76 30.99 9.48
C VAL A 166 15.44 30.46 10.87
N GLN A 167 14.17 30.26 11.15
CA GLN A 167 13.69 29.68 12.41
C GLN A 167 12.85 28.44 12.13
N THR A 168 12.87 27.49 13.05
CA THR A 168 11.98 26.31 13.03
C THR A 168 11.25 26.16 14.35
N ASP A 169 10.10 25.51 14.33
CA ASP A 169 9.33 25.20 15.54
C ASP A 169 10.11 24.23 16.45
N LEU A 170 10.10 24.52 17.72
CA LEU A 170 10.76 23.70 18.74
C LEU A 170 9.94 22.42 19.02
N VAL A 171 10.43 21.27 18.59
CA VAL A 171 9.90 19.97 18.98
C VAL A 171 10.91 19.26 19.88
N ALA A 172 10.69 19.37 21.19
CA ALA A 172 11.66 18.91 22.21
C ALA A 172 12.07 17.42 22.06
N GLY A 173 11.15 16.56 21.62
CA GLY A 173 11.41 15.13 21.37
C GLY A 173 12.43 14.87 20.27
N ARG A 174 12.48 15.72 19.26
CA ARG A 174 13.38 15.60 18.10
C ARG A 174 14.81 16.00 18.40
N LEU A 175 15.01 16.84 19.40
CA LEU A 175 16.35 17.33 19.78
C LEU A 175 17.17 16.35 20.61
N LYS A 176 16.56 15.31 21.17
CA LYS A 176 17.23 14.38 22.08
C LYS A 176 18.33 13.58 21.37
N GLY A 177 19.57 13.82 21.77
CA GLY A 177 20.72 13.10 21.24
C GLY A 177 21.34 13.74 20.01
N GLU A 178 20.73 14.79 19.45
CA GLU A 178 21.31 15.58 18.37
C GLU A 178 22.43 16.51 18.87
N THR A 179 23.23 16.99 17.93
CA THR A 179 24.28 17.98 18.21
C THR A 179 23.76 19.35 17.80
N ALA A 180 23.82 20.32 18.72
CA ALA A 180 23.42 21.69 18.44
C ALA A 180 24.26 22.29 17.29
N LYS A 181 23.60 22.69 16.21
CA LYS A 181 24.26 23.30 15.04
C LYS A 181 24.52 24.80 15.26
N VAL A 182 23.71 25.43 16.10
CA VAL A 182 23.81 26.84 16.55
C VAL A 182 23.75 26.90 18.06
N ASP A 183 24.14 28.03 18.65
CA ASP A 183 23.95 28.28 20.08
C ASP A 183 22.46 28.44 20.37
N ILE A 184 21.94 27.65 21.31
CA ILE A 184 20.56 27.77 21.75
C ILE A 184 20.54 28.73 22.93
N LEU A 185 19.90 29.86 22.72
CA LEU A 185 19.82 30.97 23.71
C LEU A 185 18.45 31.00 24.40
N ASP A 186 18.41 31.44 25.63
CA ASP A 186 17.16 31.79 26.29
C ASP A 186 16.65 33.19 25.84
N LYS A 187 15.49 33.61 26.35
CA LYS A 187 14.92 34.93 26.05
C LYS A 187 15.76 36.10 26.58
N GLU A 188 16.69 35.85 27.47
CA GLU A 188 17.59 36.82 28.08
C GLU A 188 18.95 36.86 27.39
N GLY A 189 19.20 35.96 26.42
CA GLY A 189 20.45 35.87 25.66
C GLY A 189 21.52 34.95 26.31
N ASN A 190 21.17 34.21 27.37
CA ASN A 190 22.12 33.25 27.95
C ASN A 190 22.13 31.97 27.13
N VAL A 191 23.33 31.37 26.98
CA VAL A 191 23.54 30.14 26.24
C VAL A 191 23.05 28.93 27.06
N LEU A 192 21.96 28.31 26.62
CA LEU A 192 21.45 27.06 27.19
C LEU A 192 22.21 25.84 26.67
N VAL A 193 22.53 25.82 25.37
CA VAL A 193 23.34 24.80 24.74
C VAL A 193 24.27 25.45 23.72
N ALA A 194 25.58 25.27 23.88
CA ALA A 194 26.54 25.82 22.94
C ALA A 194 26.64 24.99 21.65
N LYS A 195 26.90 25.64 20.52
CA LYS A 195 27.17 25.01 19.22
C LYS A 195 28.16 23.84 19.35
N GLY A 196 27.87 22.72 18.71
CA GLY A 196 28.73 21.51 18.76
C GLY A 196 28.54 20.65 20.00
N LYS A 197 27.69 21.01 20.95
CA LYS A 197 27.38 20.18 22.11
C LYS A 197 26.19 19.26 21.83
N ARG A 198 26.27 18.03 22.33
CA ARG A 198 25.17 17.06 22.27
C ARG A 198 24.06 17.48 23.22
N ILE A 199 22.82 17.51 22.70
CA ILE A 199 21.64 17.90 23.47
C ILE A 199 21.21 16.72 24.36
N THR A 200 21.28 16.93 25.68
CA THR A 200 20.91 15.95 26.69
C THR A 200 19.47 16.15 27.16
N ALA A 201 18.91 15.15 27.86
CA ALA A 201 17.57 15.26 28.46
C ALA A 201 17.46 16.42 29.47
N LYS A 202 18.60 16.83 30.10
CA LYS A 202 18.65 18.02 30.96
C LYS A 202 18.49 19.27 30.13
N ASN A 203 19.27 19.42 29.07
CA ASN A 203 19.17 20.56 28.16
C ASN A 203 17.75 20.75 27.60
N ILE A 204 17.06 19.65 27.26
CA ILE A 204 15.68 19.71 26.77
C ILE A 204 14.75 20.30 27.84
N ARG A 205 14.92 19.89 29.10
CA ARG A 205 14.11 20.47 30.21
C ARG A 205 14.39 21.97 30.37
N ASP A 206 15.68 22.34 30.31
CA ASP A 206 16.08 23.75 30.45
C ASP A 206 15.51 24.61 29.29
N ILE A 207 15.57 24.10 28.04
CA ILE A 207 14.97 24.73 26.85
C ILE A 207 13.45 24.87 27.01
N THR A 208 12.78 23.78 27.44
CA THR A 208 11.33 23.78 27.65
C THR A 208 10.92 24.75 28.77
N ASN A 209 11.68 24.80 29.87
CA ASN A 209 11.42 25.71 30.99
C ASN A 209 11.66 27.19 30.62
N ALA A 210 12.60 27.46 29.70
CA ALA A 210 12.83 28.79 29.15
C ALA A 210 11.65 29.28 28.26
N GLY A 211 10.70 28.41 27.95
CA GLY A 211 9.50 28.77 27.16
C GLY A 211 9.83 29.17 25.73
N LEU A 212 10.86 28.55 25.15
CA LEU A 212 11.21 28.75 23.74
C LEU A 212 10.20 27.97 22.89
N THR A 213 9.69 28.61 21.84
CA THR A 213 8.76 28.01 20.88
C THR A 213 9.43 27.78 19.53
N ARG A 214 10.51 28.50 19.25
CA ARG A 214 11.27 28.44 17.99
C ARG A 214 12.75 28.38 18.26
N LEU A 215 13.49 27.79 17.32
CA LEU A 215 14.93 27.72 17.29
C LEU A 215 15.47 28.38 16.04
N ASP A 216 16.57 29.12 16.17
CA ASP A 216 17.31 29.62 15.03
C ASP A 216 18.10 28.45 14.40
N VAL A 217 18.12 28.41 13.08
CA VAL A 217 18.83 27.40 12.29
C VAL A 217 19.65 28.07 11.18
N GLU A 218 20.75 27.44 10.81
CA GLU A 218 21.55 27.92 9.67
C GLU A 218 20.76 27.70 8.37
N PRO A 219 20.71 28.67 7.43
CA PRO A 219 20.00 28.51 6.16
C PRO A 219 20.45 27.29 5.36
N GLU A 220 21.76 26.95 5.44
CA GLU A 220 22.34 25.78 4.78
C GLU A 220 21.75 24.45 5.31
N SER A 221 21.14 24.45 6.49
CA SER A 221 20.46 23.27 7.04
C SER A 221 19.20 22.87 6.31
N LEU A 222 18.65 23.75 5.47
CA LEU A 222 17.52 23.48 4.58
C LEU A 222 17.94 22.72 3.32
N ILE A 223 19.20 22.86 2.90
CA ILE A 223 19.70 22.21 1.69
C ILE A 223 19.68 20.68 1.89
N GLY A 224 19.13 19.97 0.90
CA GLY A 224 18.94 18.51 0.95
C GLY A 224 17.66 18.06 1.66
N LYS A 225 16.88 18.94 2.30
CA LYS A 225 15.55 18.58 2.82
C LYS A 225 14.55 18.49 1.66
N ALA A 226 13.56 17.61 1.80
CA ALA A 226 12.48 17.46 0.83
C ALA A 226 11.25 18.28 1.25
N LEU A 227 10.60 18.93 0.31
CA LEU A 227 9.37 19.68 0.52
C LEU A 227 8.22 18.72 0.88
N ALA A 228 7.40 19.10 1.84
CA ALA A 228 6.23 18.33 2.26
C ALA A 228 4.98 18.59 1.41
N ALA A 229 4.91 19.77 0.76
CA ALA A 229 3.80 20.19 -0.06
C ALA A 229 4.31 21.05 -1.22
N ASP A 230 3.46 21.27 -2.23
CA ASP A 230 3.75 22.18 -3.31
C ASP A 230 3.92 23.60 -2.75
N LEU A 231 4.99 24.26 -3.17
CA LEU A 231 5.25 25.66 -2.81
C LEU A 231 4.76 26.55 -3.93
N ILE A 232 3.78 27.40 -3.59
CA ILE A 232 3.11 28.28 -4.53
C ILE A 232 3.56 29.72 -4.27
N ASP A 233 3.88 30.45 -5.31
CA ASP A 233 4.14 31.88 -5.23
C ASP A 233 2.88 32.63 -4.77
N PRO A 234 2.94 33.36 -3.65
CA PRO A 234 1.78 34.08 -3.11
C PRO A 234 1.26 35.21 -4.02
N GLU A 235 2.10 35.72 -4.94
CA GLU A 235 1.71 36.85 -5.82
C GLU A 235 1.18 36.36 -7.17
N THR A 236 1.82 35.35 -7.77
CA THR A 236 1.49 34.87 -9.13
C THR A 236 0.61 33.61 -9.14
N GLY A 237 0.61 32.83 -8.06
CA GLY A 237 -0.06 31.55 -7.98
C GLY A 237 0.67 30.43 -8.76
N GLU A 238 1.87 30.68 -9.25
CA GLU A 238 2.69 29.67 -9.90
C GLU A 238 3.34 28.72 -8.90
N VAL A 239 3.48 27.45 -9.28
CA VAL A 239 4.18 26.45 -8.46
C VAL A 239 5.69 26.67 -8.61
N LEU A 240 6.34 27.12 -7.53
CA LEU A 240 7.79 27.35 -7.49
C LEU A 240 8.57 26.04 -7.35
N ALA A 241 8.03 25.11 -6.57
CA ALA A 241 8.58 23.78 -6.36
C ALA A 241 7.47 22.81 -5.96
N SER A 242 7.60 21.55 -6.37
CA SER A 242 6.61 20.51 -6.08
C SER A 242 6.91 19.75 -4.79
N ALA A 243 5.87 19.11 -4.25
CA ALA A 243 6.02 18.19 -3.12
C ALA A 243 7.05 17.10 -3.43
N ASN A 244 7.93 16.83 -2.47
CA ASN A 244 9.06 15.91 -2.56
C ASN A 244 10.28 16.44 -3.34
N ASP A 245 10.25 17.65 -3.87
CA ASP A 245 11.47 18.27 -4.42
C ASP A 245 12.48 18.53 -3.31
N GLU A 246 13.73 18.30 -3.63
CA GLU A 246 14.85 18.56 -2.73
C GLU A 246 15.25 20.02 -2.80
N ILE A 247 15.39 20.64 -1.64
CA ILE A 247 15.79 22.05 -1.55
C ILE A 247 17.26 22.16 -1.95
N THR A 248 17.52 22.84 -3.06
CA THR A 248 18.86 23.20 -3.53
C THR A 248 19.18 24.65 -3.22
N GLU A 249 20.44 25.05 -3.34
CA GLU A 249 20.85 26.47 -3.20
C GLU A 249 20.11 27.38 -4.20
N GLU A 250 19.91 26.90 -5.43
CA GLU A 250 19.18 27.64 -6.46
C GLU A 250 17.71 27.84 -6.08
N LEU A 251 17.11 26.82 -5.49
CA LEU A 251 15.71 26.85 -5.04
C LEU A 251 15.53 27.78 -3.83
N LEU A 252 16.48 27.79 -2.88
CA LEU A 252 16.50 28.75 -1.77
C LEU A 252 16.60 30.18 -2.25
N ALA A 253 17.45 30.46 -3.25
CA ALA A 253 17.57 31.79 -3.84
C ALA A 253 16.25 32.22 -4.53
N LYS A 254 15.54 31.30 -5.18
CA LYS A 254 14.20 31.58 -5.75
C LYS A 254 13.20 31.94 -4.65
N PHE A 255 13.20 31.22 -3.52
CA PHE A 255 12.29 31.51 -2.42
C PHE A 255 12.48 32.90 -1.86
N ASP A 256 13.74 33.35 -1.75
CA ASP A 256 14.06 34.71 -1.30
C ASP A 256 13.57 35.78 -2.30
N ILE A 257 13.77 35.57 -3.60
CA ILE A 257 13.30 36.47 -4.66
C ILE A 257 11.78 36.63 -4.66
N HIS A 258 11.03 35.51 -4.46
CA HIS A 258 9.56 35.49 -4.46
C HIS A 258 8.95 35.81 -3.08
N GLY A 259 9.78 36.16 -2.08
CA GLY A 259 9.32 36.57 -0.76
C GLY A 259 8.61 35.45 0.02
N VAL A 260 8.99 34.20 -0.18
CA VAL A 260 8.45 33.07 0.58
C VAL A 260 8.84 33.19 2.03
N LYS A 261 7.84 33.21 2.93
CA LYS A 261 8.06 33.38 4.37
C LYS A 261 8.06 32.09 5.16
N GLU A 262 7.47 31.05 4.60
CA GLU A 262 7.28 29.77 5.29
C GLU A 262 7.52 28.62 4.32
N ILE A 263 8.28 27.63 4.76
CA ILE A 263 8.57 26.41 4.02
C ILE A 263 8.30 25.22 4.93
N THR A 264 7.50 24.27 4.44
CA THR A 264 7.25 23.01 5.15
C THR A 264 8.04 21.89 4.49
N THR A 265 8.87 21.22 5.27
CA THR A 265 9.66 20.07 4.81
C THR A 265 9.26 18.79 5.52
N LEU A 266 9.68 17.67 4.95
CA LEU A 266 9.57 16.36 5.60
C LEU A 266 10.58 16.27 6.73
N TYR A 267 10.13 15.79 7.88
CA TYR A 267 11.05 15.40 8.95
C TYR A 267 11.62 14.01 8.65
N ILE A 268 12.85 13.97 8.22
CA ILE A 268 13.61 12.75 7.92
C ILE A 268 14.85 12.73 8.81
N ASN A 269 15.07 11.60 9.49
CA ASN A 269 16.30 11.36 10.22
C ASN A 269 16.86 9.97 9.91
N GLU A 270 18.17 9.76 10.13
CA GLU A 270 18.84 8.50 9.81
C GLU A 270 18.58 7.40 10.85
N LEU A 271 18.00 7.73 12.01
CA LEU A 271 17.86 6.80 13.13
C LEU A 271 16.57 5.98 13.07
N ASP A 272 15.42 6.62 12.85
CA ASP A 272 14.10 6.00 12.93
C ASP A 272 13.11 6.41 11.83
N GLN A 273 13.34 7.53 11.14
CA GLN A 273 12.47 8.03 10.07
C GLN A 273 13.25 8.27 8.76
N GLY A 274 13.69 7.19 8.14
CA GLY A 274 14.43 7.27 6.88
C GLY A 274 13.57 7.73 5.70
N GLY A 275 14.20 8.34 4.69
CA GLY A 275 13.54 8.89 3.49
C GLY A 275 13.05 7.85 2.47
N TYR A 276 12.62 6.67 2.91
CA TYR A 276 12.30 5.53 2.04
C TYR A 276 11.21 5.81 1.01
N ILE A 277 10.08 6.34 1.46
CA ILE A 277 8.94 6.65 0.57
C ILE A 277 9.25 7.87 -0.31
N SER A 278 9.89 8.90 0.24
CA SER A 278 10.34 10.07 -0.52
C SER A 278 11.27 9.66 -1.66
N SER A 279 12.27 8.82 -1.38
CA SER A 279 13.19 8.29 -2.39
C SER A 279 12.47 7.40 -3.40
N THR A 280 11.52 6.58 -2.97
CA THR A 280 10.73 5.73 -3.85
C THR A 280 9.83 6.56 -4.77
N LEU A 281 9.23 7.64 -4.25
CA LEU A 281 8.39 8.55 -5.02
C LEU A 281 9.17 9.27 -6.13
N ARG A 282 10.47 9.55 -5.93
CA ARG A 282 11.34 10.12 -6.98
C ARG A 282 11.63 9.16 -8.12
N THR A 283 11.51 7.85 -7.89
CA THR A 283 11.69 6.82 -8.94
C THR A 283 10.39 6.48 -9.67
N ASP A 284 9.27 7.01 -9.21
CA ASP A 284 7.96 6.78 -9.77
C ASP A 284 7.66 7.78 -10.89
N GLU A 285 7.54 7.27 -12.11
CA GLU A 285 7.27 8.07 -13.32
C GLU A 285 5.78 8.34 -13.54
N THR A 286 4.89 7.80 -12.71
CA THR A 286 3.44 8.00 -12.88
C THR A 286 3.00 9.35 -12.33
N ALA A 287 2.25 10.11 -13.13
CA ALA A 287 1.79 11.44 -12.74
C ALA A 287 0.57 11.40 -11.81
N ASP A 288 -0.38 10.52 -12.11
CA ASP A 288 -1.70 10.50 -11.48
C ASP A 288 -2.22 9.08 -11.24
N GLN A 289 -3.42 8.99 -10.69
CA GLN A 289 -4.12 7.73 -10.39
C GLN A 289 -4.32 6.87 -11.64
N GLN A 290 -4.73 7.49 -12.75
CA GLN A 290 -5.01 6.76 -13.98
C GLN A 290 -3.74 6.19 -14.60
N ALA A 291 -2.65 6.96 -14.65
CA ALA A 291 -1.36 6.49 -15.10
C ALA A 291 -0.83 5.32 -14.24
N ALA A 292 -1.02 5.40 -12.92
CA ALA A 292 -0.65 4.34 -11.98
C ALA A 292 -1.46 3.04 -12.22
N ARG A 293 -2.77 3.14 -12.39
CA ARG A 293 -3.63 1.97 -12.71
C ARG A 293 -3.27 1.36 -14.06
N VAL A 294 -2.98 2.17 -15.08
CA VAL A 294 -2.50 1.70 -16.39
C VAL A 294 -1.16 0.98 -16.27
N ALA A 295 -0.23 1.48 -15.44
CA ALA A 295 1.04 0.81 -15.21
C ALA A 295 0.85 -0.59 -14.58
N ILE A 296 -0.05 -0.71 -13.58
CA ILE A 296 -0.42 -2.00 -12.98
C ILE A 296 -1.08 -2.91 -14.02
N TYR A 297 -1.99 -2.39 -14.83
CA TYR A 297 -2.66 -3.16 -15.89
C TYR A 297 -1.65 -3.75 -16.88
N ARG A 298 -0.71 -2.93 -17.39
CA ARG A 298 0.33 -3.38 -18.32
C ARG A 298 1.24 -4.44 -17.72
N MET A 299 1.51 -4.37 -16.42
CA MET A 299 2.27 -5.39 -15.71
C MET A 299 1.49 -6.71 -15.63
N MET A 300 0.19 -6.64 -15.33
CA MET A 300 -0.66 -7.82 -15.14
C MET A 300 -1.06 -8.48 -16.46
N ARG A 301 -1.28 -7.68 -17.50
CA ARG A 301 -1.71 -8.12 -18.84
C ARG A 301 -0.80 -7.53 -19.95
N PRO A 302 0.43 -8.06 -20.07
CA PRO A 302 1.35 -7.60 -21.11
C PRO A 302 0.76 -7.84 -22.50
N GLY A 303 0.82 -6.79 -23.35
CA GLY A 303 0.37 -6.88 -24.75
C GLY A 303 -1.10 -6.57 -24.98
N GLU A 304 -1.93 -6.45 -23.94
CA GLU A 304 -3.32 -6.00 -24.08
C GLU A 304 -3.39 -4.47 -24.03
N PRO A 305 -4.21 -3.82 -24.90
CA PRO A 305 -4.40 -2.37 -24.86
C PRO A 305 -5.11 -1.95 -23.58
N PRO A 306 -4.61 -0.96 -22.83
CA PRO A 306 -5.22 -0.51 -21.58
C PRO A 306 -6.37 0.45 -21.88
N THR A 307 -7.59 -0.06 -22.04
CA THR A 307 -8.79 0.78 -22.07
C THR A 307 -9.17 1.17 -20.65
N GLU A 308 -9.75 2.35 -20.45
CA GLU A 308 -10.11 2.86 -19.14
C GLU A 308 -10.98 1.88 -18.34
N GLU A 309 -12.03 1.37 -18.98
CA GLU A 309 -12.92 0.37 -18.36
C GLU A 309 -12.20 -0.93 -17.97
N ALA A 310 -11.31 -1.45 -18.82
CA ALA A 310 -10.58 -2.68 -18.55
C ALA A 310 -9.55 -2.51 -17.41
N VAL A 311 -8.92 -1.33 -17.34
CA VAL A 311 -7.99 -0.96 -16.27
C VAL A 311 -8.70 -0.89 -14.93
N GLU A 312 -9.84 -0.20 -14.87
CA GLU A 312 -10.63 -0.08 -13.66
C GLU A 312 -11.21 -1.41 -13.19
N GLN A 313 -11.79 -2.19 -14.11
CA GLN A 313 -12.31 -3.53 -13.80
C GLN A 313 -11.22 -4.45 -13.26
N LEU A 314 -10.01 -4.44 -13.86
CA LEU A 314 -8.90 -5.25 -13.37
C LEU A 314 -8.50 -4.85 -11.96
N PHE A 315 -8.32 -3.56 -11.69
CA PHE A 315 -7.91 -3.05 -10.38
C PHE A 315 -8.94 -3.38 -9.30
N ASN A 316 -10.22 -3.17 -9.58
CA ASN A 316 -11.31 -3.52 -8.68
C ASN A 316 -11.38 -5.03 -8.41
N ARG A 317 -11.17 -5.85 -9.44
CA ARG A 317 -11.15 -7.31 -9.29
C ARG A 317 -9.98 -7.82 -8.44
N LEU A 318 -8.82 -7.15 -8.50
CA LEU A 318 -7.64 -7.57 -7.75
C LEU A 318 -7.81 -7.42 -6.24
N PHE A 319 -8.51 -6.35 -5.76
CA PHE A 319 -8.47 -5.97 -4.35
C PHE A 319 -9.84 -5.70 -3.71
N PHE A 320 -10.88 -5.40 -4.51
CA PHE A 320 -12.15 -4.88 -3.98
C PHE A 320 -13.37 -5.73 -4.30
N SER A 321 -13.27 -6.67 -5.23
CA SER A 321 -14.39 -7.56 -5.59
C SER A 321 -14.47 -8.73 -4.63
N GLU A 322 -15.60 -8.88 -3.91
CA GLU A 322 -15.87 -9.99 -3.00
C GLU A 322 -15.78 -11.37 -3.68
N ASP A 323 -16.12 -11.44 -4.97
CA ASP A 323 -16.04 -12.68 -5.74
C ASP A 323 -14.60 -13.13 -6.03
N SER A 324 -13.66 -12.20 -6.05
CA SER A 324 -12.28 -12.42 -6.50
C SER A 324 -11.25 -12.31 -5.38
N TYR A 325 -11.55 -11.59 -4.31
CA TYR A 325 -10.63 -11.35 -3.20
C TYR A 325 -11.34 -11.53 -1.85
N ASP A 326 -10.78 -12.37 -1.00
CA ASP A 326 -11.26 -12.60 0.35
C ASP A 326 -10.09 -12.89 1.29
N LEU A 327 -9.95 -12.09 2.32
CA LEU A 327 -8.94 -12.30 3.36
C LEU A 327 -9.36 -13.35 4.38
N SER A 328 -10.62 -13.71 4.45
CA SER A 328 -11.31 -14.51 5.46
C SER A 328 -11.27 -13.90 6.87
N ARG A 329 -12.11 -14.40 7.77
CA ARG A 329 -12.13 -13.95 9.19
C ARG A 329 -10.80 -14.23 9.89
N VAL A 330 -10.17 -15.37 9.59
CA VAL A 330 -8.87 -15.75 10.17
C VAL A 330 -7.76 -14.84 9.66
N GLY A 331 -7.72 -14.58 8.34
CA GLY A 331 -6.76 -13.67 7.74
C GLY A 331 -6.90 -12.26 8.28
N ARG A 332 -8.12 -11.76 8.42
CA ARG A 332 -8.42 -10.45 8.99
C ARG A 332 -7.96 -10.35 10.45
N MET A 333 -8.28 -11.35 11.27
CA MET A 333 -7.83 -11.40 12.67
C MET A 333 -6.31 -11.36 12.76
N LYS A 334 -5.60 -12.19 12.00
CA LYS A 334 -4.12 -12.23 12.00
C LYS A 334 -3.51 -10.94 11.47
N PHE A 335 -4.12 -10.35 10.47
CA PHE A 335 -3.70 -9.06 9.94
C PHE A 335 -3.83 -7.98 11.02
N ASN A 336 -4.99 -7.88 11.66
CA ASN A 336 -5.24 -6.90 12.71
C ASN A 336 -4.30 -7.09 13.90
N THR A 337 -4.15 -8.32 14.40
CA THR A 337 -3.25 -8.60 15.52
C THR A 337 -1.81 -8.16 15.25
N ARG A 338 -1.31 -8.37 14.03
CA ARG A 338 0.06 -8.01 13.66
C ARG A 338 0.28 -6.53 13.43
N THR A 339 -0.77 -5.80 13.08
CA THR A 339 -0.70 -4.40 12.69
C THR A 339 -1.20 -3.44 13.75
N TYR A 340 -2.12 -3.87 14.63
CA TYR A 340 -2.72 -3.06 15.69
C TYR A 340 -2.15 -3.31 17.10
N GLU A 341 -1.27 -4.27 17.30
CA GLU A 341 -0.67 -4.55 18.60
C GLU A 341 0.20 -3.41 19.16
N GLN A 342 0.72 -2.53 18.31
CA GLN A 342 1.17 -1.23 18.79
C GLN A 342 -0.07 -0.35 18.96
N LYS A 343 -0.28 0.16 20.19
CA LYS A 343 -1.35 1.13 20.51
C LYS A 343 -1.23 2.32 19.57
N LEU A 344 -1.86 2.21 18.40
CA LEU A 344 -1.98 3.32 17.49
C LEU A 344 -2.82 4.41 18.17
N SER A 345 -2.32 5.63 18.23
CA SER A 345 -3.11 6.79 18.62
C SER A 345 -4.35 6.91 17.71
N GLU A 346 -5.43 7.56 18.15
CA GLU A 346 -6.63 7.78 17.33
C GLU A 346 -6.30 8.41 15.96
N ALA A 347 -5.27 9.28 15.90
CA ALA A 347 -4.79 9.87 14.65
C ALA A 347 -4.15 8.84 13.71
N GLN A 348 -3.50 7.80 14.23
CA GLN A 348 -2.94 6.71 13.45
C GLN A 348 -3.99 5.68 13.03
N GLN A 349 -5.06 5.50 13.79
CA GLN A 349 -6.21 4.68 13.41
C GLN A 349 -7.01 5.29 12.26
N ASN A 350 -7.01 6.62 12.14
CA ASN A 350 -7.59 7.36 11.03
C ASN A 350 -6.65 7.52 9.83
N SER A 351 -5.43 7.00 9.90
CA SER A 351 -4.50 6.94 8.78
C SER A 351 -5.01 6.01 7.67
N TRP A 352 -4.41 6.12 6.47
CA TRP A 352 -4.75 5.27 5.31
C TRP A 352 -4.84 3.78 5.67
N TYR A 353 -4.05 3.34 6.61
CA TYR A 353 -4.00 1.99 7.15
C TYR A 353 -5.32 1.60 7.81
N GLY A 354 -5.91 2.49 8.61
CA GLY A 354 -7.24 2.32 9.20
C GLY A 354 -8.36 2.39 8.15
N ARG A 355 -8.22 3.23 7.12
CA ARG A 355 -9.20 3.34 6.03
C ARG A 355 -9.18 2.11 5.14
N LEU A 356 -8.00 1.63 4.72
CA LEU A 356 -7.87 0.39 3.94
C LEU A 356 -8.48 -0.82 4.65
N LEU A 357 -8.46 -0.81 5.99
CA LEU A 357 -9.04 -1.87 6.81
C LEU A 357 -10.56 -1.70 7.05
N ASN A 358 -11.07 -0.47 7.03
CA ASN A 358 -12.48 -0.19 7.27
C ASN A 358 -13.33 -0.21 5.99
N GLU A 359 -12.73 -0.04 4.82
CA GLU A 359 -13.39 -0.05 3.52
C GLU A 359 -13.42 -1.46 2.88
N THR A 360 -12.73 -2.41 3.43
CA THR A 360 -12.75 -3.85 3.09
C THR A 360 -13.25 -4.69 4.26
#